data_d7c0b79f05d7fad1ec028df2be538e69
#
_entry.id   d7c0b79f05d7fad1ec028df2be538e69
#
_cell.length_a   1.000
_cell.length_b   1.000
_cell.length_c   1.000
_cell.angle_alpha   90.00
_cell.angle_beta   90.00
_cell.angle_gamma   90.00
#
_symmetry.space_group_name_H-M   'P 1'
#
loop_
_entity.id
_entity.type
_entity.pdbx_description
1 polymer ?
#
loop_
_entity_poly.entity_id
_entity_poly.type
_entity_poly.pdbx_seq_one_letter_code
_entity_poly.pdbx_strand_id
1 'polypeptide(L)'
;MPLPTYVVELQFGSSSYIDVTQYVQNVSLNRGINRNLDDFSAGSVSVTFVNNNRVFDPLNTSSPLWYVSGGYTLVQPAGRIRISSNGVRRFTGFIQDWDFAYEDSGFDGQATLTALDLMYRVSNAAFTGGTAWQVESTSDRIATVMNYNGFAALEYGGVRGGQTLLGYDVNQPGDNVLAYLQNVARSEPADFFSNASAVMQLKDRSFTNYAWSNTMRYNFVAYPATATLISNDNLFTGWSLIGSPTNAIPSLYGGQLWRGGTVVDPDVPADSIVGFEYKDITPSRYNETGLTYTFAGSLRGVSGTYNISAFLLDNTGAVTDSTAITVSSTATTQWVNYQTTLTASAPVGGVQFVANVTGGTAFTVYGDGFIVEPAGTSVNYFDGAYDPYTSSASTAYETAWSGDVYASQSGLLTSVASAITAPTVLTFADANSQGTAYGNGTGIPFTNLEVVYASEQLYNKVQVVGINATAVVEDTPSQLLYGLRGYGQTDNLTTSTTKPAQIASAFLGEFRLPEYRANQLTVALESLGSAVQTSVLGIDIRDVVRVCFQPSAQGAVVDKYYQVLGVSANADVERDAVTLNLASLDNLSFRLDSPYLGVLDTGILA
;
A
#
# COMPACT_ATOMS: atom_id res chain seq x y z
N MET A 1 -20.93 22.80 29.32
CA MET A 1 -21.49 21.46 29.12
C MET A 1 -20.55 20.47 29.80
N PRO A 2 -20.94 19.19 30.02
CA PRO A 2 -20.01 18.26 30.64
C PRO A 2 -18.82 18.00 29.74
N LEU A 3 -17.66 17.77 30.32
CA LEU A 3 -16.46 17.32 29.63
C LEU A 3 -16.69 15.89 29.09
N PRO A 4 -15.99 15.51 28.01
CA PRO A 4 -15.97 14.13 27.56
C PRO A 4 -15.49 13.17 28.66
N THR A 5 -16.07 11.99 28.73
CA THR A 5 -15.69 10.97 29.71
C THR A 5 -14.48 10.20 29.18
N TYR A 6 -13.30 10.42 29.76
CA TYR A 6 -12.10 9.65 29.46
C TYR A 6 -12.10 8.31 30.18
N VAL A 7 -11.52 7.31 29.52
CA VAL A 7 -11.21 6.01 30.09
C VAL A 7 -9.76 5.69 29.71
N VAL A 8 -8.91 5.50 30.71
CA VAL A 8 -7.50 5.14 30.55
C VAL A 8 -7.29 3.76 31.15
N GLU A 9 -6.78 2.85 30.32
CA GLU A 9 -6.60 1.46 30.71
C GLU A 9 -5.19 0.98 30.36
N LEU A 10 -4.58 0.22 31.26
CA LEU A 10 -3.25 -0.34 31.12
C LEU A 10 -3.32 -1.87 31.04
N GLN A 11 -2.45 -2.48 30.21
CA GLN A 11 -2.31 -3.93 30.07
C GLN A 11 -0.85 -4.33 30.18
N PHE A 12 -0.58 -5.35 30.97
CA PHE A 12 0.76 -5.89 31.17
C PHE A 12 0.78 -7.39 30.78
N GLY A 13 1.66 -7.71 29.84
CA GLY A 13 1.74 -9.08 29.32
C GLY A 13 0.41 -9.55 28.71
N SER A 14 -0.04 -10.74 29.09
CA SER A 14 -1.30 -11.35 28.63
C SER A 14 -2.49 -11.05 29.56
N SER A 15 -2.34 -10.13 30.54
CA SER A 15 -3.40 -9.78 31.48
C SER A 15 -4.56 -9.04 30.76
N SER A 16 -5.71 -8.97 31.42
CA SER A 16 -6.78 -8.05 31.00
C SER A 16 -6.38 -6.60 31.21
N TYR A 17 -7.02 -5.69 30.51
CA TYR A 17 -6.85 -4.25 30.74
C TYR A 17 -7.37 -3.87 32.12
N ILE A 18 -6.63 -3.01 32.80
CA ILE A 18 -6.92 -2.48 34.13
C ILE A 18 -7.28 -1.00 33.97
N ASP A 19 -8.46 -0.61 34.43
CA ASP A 19 -8.90 0.79 34.42
C ASP A 19 -8.16 1.58 35.52
N VAL A 20 -7.44 2.63 35.10
CA VAL A 20 -6.71 3.54 35.99
C VAL A 20 -7.21 4.98 35.89
N THR A 21 -8.37 5.17 35.29
CA THR A 21 -8.97 6.49 35.02
C THR A 21 -9.06 7.38 36.26
N GLN A 22 -9.39 6.78 37.42
CA GLN A 22 -9.55 7.52 38.67
C GLN A 22 -8.29 8.29 39.14
N TYR A 23 -7.13 7.93 38.62
CA TYR A 23 -5.85 8.56 38.97
C TYR A 23 -5.39 9.60 37.96
N VAL A 24 -6.07 9.73 36.82
CA VAL A 24 -5.65 10.60 35.71
C VAL A 24 -5.87 12.07 36.04
N GLN A 25 -4.82 12.89 35.88
CA GLN A 25 -4.88 14.35 35.96
C GLN A 25 -4.89 15.02 34.59
N ASN A 26 -4.03 14.51 33.68
CA ASN A 26 -3.86 15.10 32.34
C ASN A 26 -3.58 14.02 31.33
N VAL A 27 -4.10 14.21 30.10
CA VAL A 27 -3.81 13.40 28.92
C VAL A 27 -3.40 14.35 27.79
N SER A 28 -2.20 14.19 27.29
CA SER A 28 -1.72 14.88 26.09
C SER A 28 -1.36 13.86 25.03
N LEU A 29 -1.99 13.90 23.87
CA LEU A 29 -1.74 12.99 22.77
C LEU A 29 -1.43 13.75 21.47
N ASN A 30 -0.59 13.15 20.64
CA ASN A 30 -0.27 13.64 19.30
C ASN A 30 -0.10 12.48 18.34
N ARG A 31 -0.81 12.49 17.20
CA ARG A 31 -0.72 11.51 16.13
C ARG A 31 -0.72 12.19 14.78
N GLY A 32 0.01 11.63 13.82
CA GLY A 32 0.05 12.13 12.44
C GLY A 32 1.25 13.02 12.16
N ILE A 33 1.09 13.90 11.17
CA ILE A 33 2.11 14.81 10.65
C ILE A 33 1.61 16.25 10.65
N ASN A 34 2.56 17.19 10.56
CA ASN A 34 2.23 18.61 10.49
C ASN A 34 2.13 19.13 9.05
N ARG A 35 2.83 18.50 8.12
CA ARG A 35 2.89 18.91 6.70
C ARG A 35 2.65 17.73 5.79
N ASN A 36 2.07 17.98 4.64
CA ASN A 36 1.61 16.94 3.71
C ASN A 36 2.72 16.03 3.14
N LEU A 37 3.96 16.49 3.11
CA LEU A 37 5.11 15.72 2.58
C LEU A 37 6.02 15.17 3.68
N ASP A 38 5.70 15.36 4.95
CA ASP A 38 6.45 14.78 6.05
C ASP A 38 6.16 13.26 6.12
N ASP A 39 7.15 12.48 6.51
CA ASP A 39 6.96 11.07 6.80
C ASP A 39 6.23 10.90 8.14
N PHE A 40 5.31 9.96 8.19
CA PHE A 40 4.64 9.61 9.43
C PHE A 40 5.63 9.02 10.43
N SER A 41 5.64 9.54 11.63
CA SER A 41 6.38 9.03 12.78
C SER A 41 5.42 8.42 13.81
N ALA A 42 5.98 7.78 14.83
CA ALA A 42 5.17 7.23 15.90
C ALA A 42 4.37 8.31 16.61
N GLY A 43 3.07 8.10 16.71
CA GLY A 43 2.20 8.90 17.57
C GLY A 43 2.56 8.68 19.03
N SER A 44 2.38 9.72 19.85
CA SER A 44 2.75 9.72 21.26
C SER A 44 1.60 10.10 22.16
N VAL A 45 1.64 9.61 23.38
CA VAL A 45 0.77 10.06 24.46
C VAL A 45 1.57 10.20 25.74
N SER A 46 1.25 11.24 26.50
CA SER A 46 1.70 11.42 27.87
C SER A 46 0.48 11.48 28.79
N VAL A 47 0.49 10.69 29.85
CA VAL A 47 -0.57 10.67 30.86
C VAL A 47 0.03 10.93 32.22
N THR A 48 -0.46 11.95 32.91
CA THR A 48 -0.06 12.27 34.27
C THR A 48 -1.10 11.76 35.25
N PHE A 49 -0.65 11.04 36.27
CA PHE A 49 -1.46 10.42 37.31
C PHE A 49 -1.15 11.04 38.67
N VAL A 50 -2.18 11.18 39.51
CA VAL A 50 -2.00 11.38 40.96
C VAL A 50 -1.41 10.09 41.54
N ASN A 51 -0.28 10.22 42.24
CA ASN A 51 0.41 9.08 42.82
C ASN A 51 0.67 9.23 44.35
N ASN A 52 -0.19 9.98 45.05
CA ASN A 52 -0.05 10.26 46.48
C ASN A 52 0.02 9.00 47.36
N ASN A 53 -0.66 7.93 46.92
CA ASN A 53 -0.65 6.63 47.62
C ASN A 53 0.39 5.66 47.03
N ARG A 54 1.32 6.13 46.19
CA ARG A 54 2.34 5.29 45.52
C ARG A 54 1.76 4.11 44.73
N VAL A 55 0.59 4.30 44.14
CA VAL A 55 -0.09 3.24 43.36
C VAL A 55 0.78 2.81 42.17
N PHE A 56 1.39 3.77 41.50
CA PHE A 56 2.25 3.54 40.35
C PHE A 56 3.74 3.37 40.71
N ASP A 57 4.11 3.39 41.97
CA ASP A 57 5.49 3.18 42.37
C ASP A 57 5.88 1.70 42.19
N PRO A 58 6.90 1.38 41.38
CA PRO A 58 7.32 -0.01 41.13
C PRO A 58 7.89 -0.72 42.36
N LEU A 59 8.25 0.01 43.39
CA LEU A 59 8.75 -0.54 44.65
C LEU A 59 7.67 -0.74 45.72
N ASN A 60 6.43 -0.28 45.46
CA ASN A 60 5.32 -0.43 46.40
C ASN A 60 4.67 -1.82 46.28
N THR A 61 5.10 -2.76 47.12
CA THR A 61 4.54 -4.13 47.16
C THR A 61 3.08 -4.20 47.66
N SER A 62 2.55 -3.12 48.22
CA SER A 62 1.15 -3.00 48.65
C SER A 62 0.25 -2.34 47.60
N SER A 63 0.81 -1.96 46.44
CA SER A 63 0.05 -1.39 45.35
C SER A 63 -0.96 -2.40 44.77
N PRO A 64 -2.17 -1.98 44.37
CA PRO A 64 -3.08 -2.82 43.59
C PRO A 64 -2.49 -3.27 42.23
N LEU A 65 -1.43 -2.60 41.78
CA LEU A 65 -0.67 -2.94 40.57
C LEU A 65 0.52 -3.88 40.86
N TRP A 66 0.62 -4.40 42.09
CA TRP A 66 1.63 -5.41 42.42
C TRP A 66 1.08 -6.81 42.18
N TYR A 67 1.76 -7.60 41.33
CA TYR A 67 1.37 -8.98 41.05
C TYR A 67 1.96 -9.93 42.12
N VAL A 68 1.17 -10.25 43.14
CA VAL A 68 1.58 -10.97 44.34
C VAL A 68 2.14 -12.36 44.01
N SER A 69 1.48 -13.14 43.14
CA SER A 69 1.92 -14.50 42.79
C SER A 69 3.20 -14.52 41.95
N GLY A 70 3.52 -13.46 41.25
CA GLY A 70 4.76 -13.35 40.47
C GLY A 70 5.88 -12.61 41.19
N GLY A 71 5.58 -11.86 42.25
CA GLY A 71 6.55 -11.07 43.01
C GLY A 71 7.14 -9.89 42.23
N TYR A 72 6.35 -9.28 41.31
CA TYR A 72 6.78 -8.14 40.50
C TYR A 72 5.67 -7.11 40.33
N THR A 73 6.07 -5.87 40.04
CA THR A 73 5.12 -4.81 39.71
C THR A 73 4.59 -4.95 38.27
N LEU A 74 3.32 -4.54 38.08
CA LEU A 74 2.75 -4.34 36.74
C LEU A 74 3.13 -2.98 36.14
N VAL A 75 3.71 -2.07 36.92
CA VAL A 75 4.21 -0.77 36.45
C VAL A 75 5.56 -0.97 35.80
N GLN A 76 5.55 -1.31 34.50
CA GLN A 76 6.74 -1.65 33.72
C GLN A 76 6.68 -1.00 32.36
N PRO A 77 7.82 -0.70 31.72
CA PRO A 77 7.89 -0.43 30.29
C PRO A 77 7.36 -1.60 29.46
N ALA A 78 7.09 -1.35 28.17
CA ALA A 78 6.56 -2.30 27.19
C ALA A 78 5.15 -2.84 27.48
N GLY A 79 4.47 -2.39 28.54
CA GLY A 79 3.02 -2.58 28.71
C GLY A 79 2.23 -1.87 27.62
N ARG A 80 0.94 -2.21 27.51
CA ARG A 80 0.04 -1.52 26.57
C ARG A 80 -0.82 -0.50 27.30
N ILE A 81 -1.11 0.60 26.60
CA ILE A 81 -2.09 1.60 27.03
C ILE A 81 -3.16 1.75 25.96
N ARG A 82 -4.39 1.97 26.39
CA ARG A 82 -5.45 2.42 25.50
C ARG A 82 -6.25 3.54 26.18
N ILE A 83 -6.60 4.55 25.38
CA ILE A 83 -7.33 5.72 25.84
C ILE A 83 -8.57 5.86 24.96
N SER A 84 -9.71 6.02 25.62
CA SER A 84 -10.99 6.30 24.95
C SER A 84 -11.61 7.55 25.56
N SER A 85 -12.39 8.30 24.78
CA SER A 85 -13.17 9.44 25.24
C SER A 85 -14.58 9.34 24.64
N ASN A 86 -15.62 9.45 25.46
CA ASN A 86 -17.01 9.20 25.08
C ASN A 86 -17.20 7.86 24.33
N GLY A 87 -16.45 6.82 24.68
CA GLY A 87 -16.47 5.52 24.01
C GLY A 87 -15.68 5.46 22.69
N VAL A 88 -15.16 6.57 22.18
CA VAL A 88 -14.33 6.63 20.98
C VAL A 88 -12.87 6.36 21.34
N ARG A 89 -12.22 5.43 20.62
CA ARG A 89 -10.79 5.15 20.79
C ARG A 89 -9.96 6.34 20.29
N ARG A 90 -9.10 6.87 21.17
CA ARG A 90 -8.23 8.02 20.86
C ARG A 90 -6.79 7.62 20.63
N PHE A 91 -6.33 6.64 21.40
CA PHE A 91 -4.97 6.15 21.33
C PHE A 91 -4.88 4.71 21.82
N THR A 92 -4.01 3.95 21.19
CA THR A 92 -3.54 2.65 21.66
C THR A 92 -2.04 2.57 21.36
N GLY A 93 -1.26 2.17 22.34
CA GLY A 93 0.20 2.14 22.17
C GLY A 93 0.91 1.30 23.23
N PHE A 94 2.22 1.46 23.25
CA PHE A 94 3.15 0.74 24.10
C PHE A 94 3.88 1.70 25.01
N ILE A 95 3.86 1.43 26.30
CA ILE A 95 4.50 2.23 27.32
C ILE A 95 6.01 2.21 27.11
N GLN A 96 6.60 3.41 27.04
CA GLN A 96 8.04 3.58 26.94
C GLN A 96 8.66 3.78 28.30
N ASP A 97 8.20 4.82 28.98
CA ASP A 97 8.79 5.29 30.21
C ASP A 97 7.74 5.60 31.25
N TRP A 98 8.19 5.53 32.50
CA TRP A 98 7.50 6.02 33.68
C TRP A 98 8.42 6.98 34.43
N ASP A 99 7.98 8.22 34.59
CA ASP A 99 8.65 9.24 35.38
C ASP A 99 7.88 9.47 36.69
N PHE A 100 8.60 9.55 37.78
CA PHE A 100 8.02 9.74 39.11
C PHE A 100 8.55 11.01 39.73
N ALA A 101 7.65 11.88 40.22
CA ALA A 101 7.97 13.07 40.95
C ALA A 101 7.31 13.01 42.33
N TYR A 102 8.08 13.28 43.37
CA TYR A 102 7.62 13.34 44.76
C TYR A 102 8.05 14.65 45.34
N GLU A 103 7.10 15.37 45.98
CA GLU A 103 7.42 16.59 46.67
C GLU A 103 8.15 16.35 48.00
N ASP A 104 8.88 17.33 48.47
CA ASP A 104 9.65 17.28 49.74
C ASP A 104 8.76 16.97 50.95
N SER A 105 7.48 17.37 50.89
CA SER A 105 6.47 17.04 51.90
C SER A 105 6.21 15.54 52.05
N GLY A 106 6.50 14.75 50.98
CA GLY A 106 6.22 13.31 50.87
C GLY A 106 4.74 12.96 50.75
N PHE A 107 3.85 13.96 50.67
CA PHE A 107 2.40 13.74 50.54
C PHE A 107 1.91 13.82 49.11
N ASP A 108 2.54 14.60 48.27
CA ASP A 108 2.15 14.75 46.87
C ASP A 108 3.12 14.03 45.97
N GLY A 109 2.58 13.13 45.20
CA GLY A 109 3.33 12.35 44.22
C GLY A 109 2.62 12.34 42.87
N GLN A 110 3.39 12.43 41.83
CA GLN A 110 2.93 12.27 40.44
C GLN A 110 3.66 11.14 39.77
N ALA A 111 2.97 10.43 38.88
CA ALA A 111 3.57 9.48 37.93
C ALA A 111 3.17 9.93 36.53
N THR A 112 4.13 10.08 35.64
CA THR A 112 3.90 10.38 34.23
C THR A 112 4.30 9.20 33.38
N LEU A 113 3.37 8.73 32.58
CA LEU A 113 3.57 7.66 31.61
C LEU A 113 3.72 8.28 30.23
N THR A 114 4.75 7.86 29.50
CA THR A 114 4.90 8.15 28.07
C THR A 114 4.74 6.86 27.27
N ALA A 115 3.90 6.90 26.23
CA ALA A 115 3.70 5.77 25.35
C ALA A 115 3.69 6.19 23.88
N LEU A 116 4.08 5.26 23.01
CA LEU A 116 4.15 5.40 21.56
C LEU A 116 3.26 4.38 20.87
N ASP A 117 2.71 4.71 19.72
CA ASP A 117 1.85 3.82 18.95
C ASP A 117 2.61 2.67 18.26
N LEU A 118 1.93 1.91 17.39
CA LEU A 118 2.51 0.75 16.72
C LEU A 118 3.68 1.11 15.79
N MET A 119 3.70 2.34 15.23
CA MET A 119 4.82 2.80 14.39
C MET A 119 6.17 2.69 15.11
N TYR A 120 6.19 2.90 16.42
CA TYR A 120 7.41 2.73 17.22
C TYR A 120 7.95 1.30 17.18
N ARG A 121 7.08 0.27 17.30
CA ARG A 121 7.53 -1.11 17.19
C ARG A 121 8.06 -1.42 15.80
N VAL A 122 7.42 -0.89 14.77
CA VAL A 122 7.88 -1.05 13.38
C VAL A 122 9.20 -0.33 13.15
N SER A 123 9.40 0.87 13.74
CA SER A 123 10.65 1.61 13.62
C SER A 123 11.85 0.97 14.32
N ASN A 124 11.59 0.15 15.34
CA ASN A 124 12.63 -0.61 16.04
C ASN A 124 12.89 -1.98 15.42
N ALA A 125 12.10 -2.39 14.43
CA ALA A 125 12.33 -3.63 13.72
C ALA A 125 13.39 -3.44 12.61
N ALA A 126 14.26 -4.43 12.47
CA ALA A 126 15.25 -4.50 11.41
C ALA A 126 15.22 -5.88 10.76
N PHE A 127 15.50 -5.94 9.47
CA PHE A 127 15.60 -7.21 8.77
C PHE A 127 16.76 -8.03 9.33
N THR A 128 16.51 -9.28 9.67
CA THR A 128 17.52 -10.17 10.27
C THR A 128 18.33 -10.95 9.25
N GLY A 129 17.91 -10.97 7.99
CA GLY A 129 18.57 -11.63 6.87
C GLY A 129 18.33 -10.91 5.57
N GLY A 130 19.10 -11.23 4.54
CA GLY A 130 18.82 -10.79 3.17
C GLY A 130 17.50 -11.42 2.72
N THR A 131 16.48 -10.59 2.49
CA THR A 131 15.16 -11.05 2.09
C THR A 131 14.85 -10.53 0.71
N ALA A 132 14.50 -11.44 -0.19
CA ALA A 132 14.09 -11.13 -1.54
C ALA A 132 12.57 -11.05 -1.64
N TRP A 133 12.07 -9.94 -2.18
CA TRP A 133 10.66 -9.68 -2.38
C TRP A 133 10.30 -9.87 -3.84
N GLN A 134 9.25 -10.61 -4.09
CA GLN A 134 8.73 -10.85 -5.45
C GLN A 134 7.90 -9.65 -5.93
N VAL A 135 7.44 -9.69 -7.19
CA VAL A 135 6.45 -8.71 -7.67
C VAL A 135 5.18 -8.83 -6.84
N GLU A 136 4.76 -7.73 -6.26
CA GLU A 136 3.59 -7.67 -5.38
C GLU A 136 2.90 -6.32 -5.51
N SER A 137 1.61 -6.25 -5.15
CA SER A 137 0.97 -4.95 -4.94
C SER A 137 1.59 -4.24 -3.72
N THR A 138 1.46 -2.92 -3.66
CA THR A 138 1.92 -2.13 -2.51
C THR A 138 1.35 -2.66 -1.19
N SER A 139 0.05 -2.95 -1.14
CA SER A 139 -0.59 -3.50 0.07
C SER A 139 -0.10 -4.90 0.42
N ASP A 140 0.09 -5.78 -0.57
CA ASP A 140 0.59 -7.12 -0.32
C ASP A 140 2.05 -7.10 0.17
N ARG A 141 2.89 -6.25 -0.42
CA ARG A 141 4.27 -6.06 0.02
C ARG A 141 4.34 -5.62 1.48
N ILE A 142 3.53 -4.63 1.88
CA ILE A 142 3.47 -4.18 3.27
C ILE A 142 3.01 -5.33 4.17
N ALA A 143 1.94 -6.04 3.81
CA ALA A 143 1.44 -7.16 4.60
C ALA A 143 2.47 -8.29 4.73
N THR A 144 3.16 -8.64 3.64
CA THR A 144 4.21 -9.67 3.63
C THR A 144 5.39 -9.27 4.52
N VAL A 145 5.85 -8.02 4.43
CA VAL A 145 6.95 -7.49 5.27
C VAL A 145 6.56 -7.46 6.75
N MET A 146 5.36 -7.00 7.07
CA MET A 146 4.86 -6.98 8.46
C MET A 146 4.81 -8.41 9.03
N ASN A 147 4.24 -9.36 8.29
CA ASN A 147 4.17 -10.76 8.70
C ASN A 147 5.56 -11.39 8.88
N TYR A 148 6.49 -11.13 7.96
CA TYR A 148 7.89 -11.61 8.04
C TYR A 148 8.59 -11.15 9.32
N ASN A 149 8.31 -9.92 9.76
CA ASN A 149 8.87 -9.36 10.98
C ASN A 149 8.05 -9.67 12.25
N GLY A 150 7.11 -10.61 12.18
CA GLY A 150 6.37 -11.16 13.34
C GLY A 150 5.24 -10.27 13.85
N PHE A 151 4.74 -9.34 13.06
CA PHE A 151 3.54 -8.56 13.41
C PHE A 151 2.28 -9.40 13.15
N ALA A 152 1.31 -9.32 14.07
CA ALA A 152 0.07 -10.05 13.92
C ALA A 152 -0.81 -9.47 12.80
N ALA A 153 -1.56 -10.31 12.10
CA ALA A 153 -2.42 -9.88 10.98
C ALA A 153 -3.42 -8.77 11.38
N LEU A 154 -3.89 -8.75 12.63
CA LEU A 154 -4.74 -7.69 13.15
C LEU A 154 -4.03 -6.34 13.26
N GLU A 155 -2.70 -6.32 13.41
CA GLU A 155 -1.91 -5.09 13.54
C GLU A 155 -1.73 -4.38 12.19
N TYR A 156 -1.94 -5.05 11.05
CA TYR A 156 -1.89 -4.44 9.71
C TYR A 156 -3.16 -4.69 8.88
N GLY A 157 -4.26 -5.00 9.54
CA GLY A 157 -5.56 -5.25 8.87
C GLY A 157 -6.15 -4.05 8.11
N GLY A 158 -5.61 -2.84 8.32
CA GLY A 158 -5.96 -1.63 7.58
C GLY A 158 -5.13 -1.38 6.32
N VAL A 159 -4.14 -2.24 6.05
CA VAL A 159 -3.32 -2.15 4.82
C VAL A 159 -4.06 -2.86 3.70
N ARG A 160 -4.77 -2.09 2.90
CA ARG A 160 -5.59 -2.60 1.79
C ARG A 160 -5.60 -1.60 0.64
N GLY A 161 -5.89 -2.09 -0.56
CA GLY A 161 -6.21 -1.25 -1.70
C GLY A 161 -5.01 -0.62 -2.42
N GLY A 162 -3.79 -1.01 -2.10
CA GLY A 162 -2.62 -0.57 -2.87
C GLY A 162 -2.70 -1.08 -4.32
N GLN A 163 -2.62 -0.16 -5.29
CA GLN A 163 -2.89 -0.43 -6.70
C GLN A 163 -1.62 -0.41 -7.55
N THR A 164 -0.46 -0.19 -6.96
CA THR A 164 0.82 -0.13 -7.68
C THR A 164 1.54 -1.47 -7.57
N LEU A 165 1.99 -1.98 -8.71
CA LEU A 165 2.89 -3.11 -8.75
C LEU A 165 4.32 -2.68 -8.47
N LEU A 166 4.90 -3.34 -7.48
CA LEU A 166 6.30 -3.19 -7.09
C LEU A 166 7.13 -4.30 -7.72
N GLY A 167 8.34 -3.96 -8.14
CA GLY A 167 9.29 -4.91 -8.69
C GLY A 167 9.93 -5.81 -7.64
N TYR A 168 10.80 -6.69 -8.14
CA TYR A 168 11.72 -7.45 -7.30
C TYR A 168 12.63 -6.50 -6.53
N ASP A 169 12.86 -6.80 -5.27
CA ASP A 169 13.73 -6.01 -4.39
C ASP A 169 14.37 -6.90 -3.32
N VAL A 170 15.50 -6.47 -2.76
CA VAL A 170 16.25 -7.23 -1.76
C VAL A 170 16.67 -6.33 -0.61
N ASN A 171 16.18 -6.61 0.58
CA ASN A 171 16.67 -5.96 1.79
C ASN A 171 17.94 -6.62 2.33
N GLN A 172 18.82 -5.80 2.89
CA GLN A 172 20.02 -6.26 3.56
C GLN A 172 19.77 -6.49 5.06
N PRO A 173 20.53 -7.37 5.71
CA PRO A 173 20.48 -7.50 7.17
C PRO A 173 20.80 -6.16 7.84
N GLY A 174 19.94 -5.72 8.76
CA GLY A 174 20.07 -4.47 9.47
C GLY A 174 19.31 -3.29 8.88
N ASP A 175 18.74 -3.43 7.67
CA ASP A 175 17.87 -2.39 7.11
C ASP A 175 16.64 -2.18 8.01
N ASN A 176 16.23 -0.90 8.15
CA ASN A 176 15.10 -0.54 8.99
C ASN A 176 13.78 -0.86 8.31
N VAL A 177 12.91 -1.60 9.00
CA VAL A 177 11.62 -2.06 8.46
C VAL A 177 10.68 -0.88 8.19
N LEU A 178 10.58 0.12 9.07
CA LEU A 178 9.70 1.28 8.85
C LEU A 178 10.14 2.10 7.65
N ALA A 179 11.44 2.38 7.51
CA ALA A 179 11.97 3.13 6.38
C ALA A 179 11.65 2.44 5.05
N TYR A 180 11.77 1.10 5.02
CA TYR A 180 11.38 0.32 3.85
C TYR A 180 9.88 0.41 3.55
N LEU A 181 9.02 0.24 4.56
CA LEU A 181 7.57 0.32 4.40
C LEU A 181 7.10 1.71 3.96
N GLN A 182 7.74 2.78 4.45
CA GLN A 182 7.48 4.14 3.99
C GLN A 182 7.88 4.33 2.53
N ASN A 183 8.98 3.71 2.10
CA ASN A 183 9.40 3.73 0.70
C ASN A 183 8.41 2.96 -0.19
N VAL A 184 7.93 1.81 0.26
CA VAL A 184 6.86 1.05 -0.39
C VAL A 184 5.60 1.93 -0.56
N ALA A 185 5.16 2.62 0.50
CA ALA A 185 3.99 3.51 0.44
C ALA A 185 4.19 4.70 -0.51
N ARG A 186 5.40 5.29 -0.54
CA ARG A 186 5.75 6.36 -1.49
C ARG A 186 5.78 5.92 -2.95
N SER A 187 5.97 4.62 -3.21
CA SER A 187 5.90 4.06 -4.56
C SER A 187 4.49 4.04 -5.14
N GLU A 188 3.51 4.22 -4.29
CA GLU A 188 2.16 4.65 -4.60
C GLU A 188 1.94 5.99 -3.88
N PRO A 189 1.20 6.97 -4.42
CA PRO A 189 0.91 8.20 -3.67
C PRO A 189 -0.02 7.91 -2.49
N ALA A 190 0.49 7.20 -1.49
CA ALA A 190 -0.22 6.73 -0.32
C ALA A 190 0.57 7.02 0.96
N ASP A 191 -0.14 7.05 2.07
CA ASP A 191 0.42 7.25 3.40
C ASP A 191 0.31 5.98 4.23
N PHE A 192 1.40 5.67 4.93
CA PHE A 192 1.49 4.54 5.84
C PHE A 192 1.62 5.04 7.28
N PHE A 193 0.63 4.74 8.11
CA PHE A 193 0.55 5.23 9.49
C PHE A 193 -0.24 4.30 10.41
N SER A 194 -0.16 4.53 11.73
CA SER A 194 -0.96 3.83 12.73
C SER A 194 -2.21 4.62 13.08
N ASN A 195 -3.39 3.98 13.09
CA ASN A 195 -4.61 4.60 13.55
C ASN A 195 -4.74 4.58 15.10
N ALA A 196 -5.80 5.19 15.62
CA ALA A 196 -6.05 5.25 17.06
C ALA A 196 -6.15 3.89 17.77
N SER A 197 -6.41 2.82 17.05
CA SER A 197 -6.54 1.45 17.56
C SER A 197 -5.24 0.63 17.45
N ALA A 198 -4.12 1.26 17.09
CA ALA A 198 -2.84 0.62 16.80
C ALA A 198 -2.93 -0.41 15.66
N VAL A 199 -3.62 -0.05 14.60
CA VAL A 199 -3.68 -0.81 13.35
C VAL A 199 -3.02 0.00 12.26
N MET A 200 -2.03 -0.57 11.59
CA MET A 200 -1.38 0.07 10.44
C MET A 200 -2.36 0.23 9.30
N GLN A 201 -2.32 1.39 8.69
CA GLN A 201 -3.16 1.82 7.58
C GLN A 201 -2.29 2.14 6.37
N LEU A 202 -2.78 1.80 5.19
CA LEU A 202 -2.33 2.36 3.93
C LEU A 202 -3.52 3.12 3.33
N LYS A 203 -3.40 4.44 3.23
CA LYS A 203 -4.45 5.28 2.62
C LYS A 203 -3.89 6.03 1.42
N ASP A 204 -4.50 5.81 0.27
CA ASP A 204 -4.25 6.56 -0.95
C ASP A 204 -4.64 8.04 -0.75
N ARG A 205 -3.83 8.94 -1.27
CA ARG A 205 -4.10 10.40 -1.28
C ARG A 205 -5.22 10.78 -2.25
N SER A 206 -5.68 9.85 -3.07
CA SER A 206 -6.61 10.14 -4.17
C SER A 206 -8.07 10.37 -3.77
N PHE A 207 -8.44 10.24 -2.50
CA PHE A 207 -9.81 10.50 -1.98
C PHE A 207 -10.91 9.78 -2.74
N THR A 208 -10.71 8.53 -3.09
CA THR A 208 -11.76 7.77 -3.76
C THR A 208 -12.78 7.23 -2.76
N ASN A 209 -14.06 7.26 -3.13
CA ASN A 209 -15.14 6.61 -2.38
C ASN A 209 -15.19 5.10 -2.61
N TYR A 210 -14.08 4.49 -2.96
CA TYR A 210 -14.00 3.09 -3.29
C TYR A 210 -13.07 2.37 -2.32
N ALA A 211 -13.54 1.23 -1.81
CA ALA A 211 -12.65 0.24 -1.25
C ALA A 211 -12.15 -0.64 -2.40
N TRP A 212 -10.83 -0.70 -2.58
CA TRP A 212 -10.21 -1.52 -3.61
C TRP A 212 -9.97 -2.94 -3.08
N SER A 213 -10.35 -3.91 -3.88
CA SER A 213 -10.03 -5.32 -3.68
C SER A 213 -9.07 -5.76 -4.77
N ASN A 214 -7.92 -6.26 -4.39
CA ASN A 214 -6.85 -6.62 -5.30
C ASN A 214 -6.78 -8.12 -5.51
N THR A 215 -6.52 -8.52 -6.74
CA THR A 215 -6.21 -9.90 -7.12
C THR A 215 -4.95 -9.90 -7.95
N MET A 216 -3.95 -10.68 -7.51
CA MET A 216 -2.71 -10.87 -8.26
C MET A 216 -2.77 -12.15 -9.08
N ARG A 217 -2.34 -12.06 -10.31
CA ARG A 217 -2.03 -13.19 -11.19
C ARG A 217 -0.55 -13.15 -11.52
N TYR A 218 0.06 -14.32 -11.67
CA TYR A 218 1.47 -14.45 -11.96
C TYR A 218 1.68 -15.32 -13.18
N ASN A 219 2.49 -14.87 -14.11
CA ASN A 219 3.00 -15.69 -15.18
C ASN A 219 4.44 -16.10 -14.82
N PHE A 220 4.63 -17.38 -14.52
CA PHE A 220 5.94 -17.94 -14.16
C PHE A 220 6.86 -18.14 -15.35
N VAL A 221 6.36 -17.99 -16.56
CA VAL A 221 7.18 -18.09 -17.76
C VAL A 221 7.91 -16.77 -17.97
N ALA A 222 9.23 -16.79 -17.87
CA ALA A 222 10.07 -15.69 -18.32
C ALA A 222 9.98 -15.57 -19.84
N TYR A 223 9.70 -14.36 -20.32
CA TYR A 223 9.50 -14.15 -21.75
C TYR A 223 10.81 -13.79 -22.47
N PRO A 224 11.04 -14.37 -23.67
CA PRO A 224 12.21 -14.02 -24.44
C PRO A 224 12.13 -12.59 -24.99
N ALA A 225 13.08 -11.74 -24.61
CA ALA A 225 13.26 -10.41 -25.20
C ALA A 225 13.47 -10.51 -26.72
N THR A 226 13.12 -9.46 -27.44
CA THR A 226 13.49 -9.26 -28.84
C THR A 226 15.02 -9.12 -28.99
N ALA A 227 15.78 -10.11 -28.57
CA ALA A 227 17.19 -10.14 -28.82
C ALA A 227 17.42 -10.68 -30.24
N THR A 228 18.26 -10.01 -30.98
CA THR A 228 18.87 -10.51 -32.19
C THR A 228 19.35 -11.91 -31.91
N LEU A 229 18.82 -12.88 -32.61
CA LEU A 229 19.19 -14.29 -32.48
C LEU A 229 20.68 -14.47 -32.64
N ILE A 230 21.26 -14.93 -31.61
CA ILE A 230 22.63 -15.40 -31.65
C ILE A 230 22.57 -16.89 -31.39
N SER A 231 22.95 -17.66 -32.36
CA SER A 231 23.31 -19.11 -32.31
C SER A 231 22.71 -19.95 -31.17
N ASN A 232 22.42 -21.14 -31.47
CA ASN A 232 21.82 -22.29 -30.75
C ASN A 232 22.00 -22.42 -29.21
N ASP A 233 22.74 -21.56 -28.53
CA ASP A 233 23.12 -21.78 -27.13
C ASP A 233 22.56 -20.75 -26.12
N ASN A 234 21.86 -19.71 -26.55
CA ASN A 234 21.37 -18.65 -25.63
C ASN A 234 19.92 -18.27 -25.90
N LEU A 235 19.06 -19.23 -25.75
CA LEU A 235 17.65 -18.94 -25.51
C LEU A 235 17.48 -18.59 -24.03
N PHE A 236 16.90 -17.49 -23.80
CA PHE A 236 16.39 -16.90 -22.57
C PHE A 236 16.40 -17.81 -21.34
N THR A 237 16.61 -17.24 -20.17
CA THR A 237 16.61 -17.96 -18.90
C THR A 237 15.41 -18.91 -18.80
N GLY A 238 15.67 -20.19 -18.71
CA GLY A 238 14.66 -21.23 -18.60
C GLY A 238 14.10 -21.79 -19.91
N TRP A 239 14.35 -21.16 -21.06
CA TRP A 239 13.87 -21.68 -22.36
C TRP A 239 14.92 -22.48 -23.10
N SER A 240 14.46 -23.54 -23.76
CA SER A 240 15.23 -24.31 -24.74
C SER A 240 14.38 -24.64 -25.95
N LEU A 241 15.05 -24.94 -27.09
CA LEU A 241 14.40 -25.47 -28.26
C LEU A 241 14.49 -27.00 -28.27
N ILE A 242 13.43 -27.64 -28.71
CA ILE A 242 13.39 -29.09 -28.93
C ILE A 242 13.62 -29.34 -30.40
N GLY A 243 14.55 -30.22 -30.71
CA GLY A 243 14.97 -30.54 -32.09
C GLY A 243 16.33 -29.91 -32.40
N SER A 244 16.73 -29.97 -33.68
CA SER A 244 17.99 -29.39 -34.17
C SER A 244 17.69 -28.23 -35.14
N PRO A 245 17.22 -27.07 -34.65
CA PRO A 245 16.84 -25.98 -35.52
C PRO A 245 18.05 -25.35 -36.17
N THR A 246 17.99 -25.10 -37.45
CA THR A 246 19.04 -24.39 -38.20
C THR A 246 18.88 -22.88 -38.13
N ASN A 247 17.68 -22.39 -37.86
CA ASN A 247 17.38 -20.96 -37.64
C ASN A 247 16.15 -20.79 -36.74
N ALA A 248 16.30 -20.08 -35.66
CA ALA A 248 15.20 -19.62 -34.84
C ALA A 248 15.08 -18.08 -34.96
N ILE A 249 13.95 -17.55 -35.35
CA ILE A 249 13.74 -16.12 -35.57
C ILE A 249 12.58 -15.63 -34.69
N PRO A 250 12.78 -14.68 -33.78
CA PRO A 250 11.66 -14.03 -33.13
C PRO A 250 10.84 -13.30 -34.18
N SER A 251 9.54 -13.58 -34.26
CA SER A 251 8.67 -12.89 -35.20
C SER A 251 7.76 -11.90 -34.52
N LEU A 252 7.69 -10.68 -35.08
CA LEU A 252 6.69 -9.67 -34.73
C LEU A 252 5.45 -9.93 -35.57
N TYR A 253 4.30 -10.14 -34.96
CA TYR A 253 3.06 -10.39 -35.64
C TYR A 253 2.12 -9.18 -35.58
N GLY A 254 1.65 -8.75 -36.77
CA GLY A 254 0.53 -7.85 -36.90
C GLY A 254 0.67 -6.45 -36.30
N GLY A 255 1.89 -5.91 -36.18
CA GLY A 255 2.12 -4.56 -35.64
C GLY A 255 1.95 -4.42 -34.12
N GLN A 256 1.57 -5.48 -33.46
CA GLN A 256 1.64 -5.61 -32.01
C GLN A 256 2.95 -6.27 -31.62
N LEU A 257 3.45 -6.00 -30.43
CA LEU A 257 4.67 -6.63 -29.93
C LEU A 257 4.43 -8.12 -29.73
N TRP A 258 4.60 -8.87 -30.80
CA TRP A 258 4.57 -10.31 -30.77
C TRP A 258 5.82 -10.83 -30.11
N ARG A 259 5.63 -11.73 -29.25
CA ARG A 259 6.70 -12.26 -28.44
C ARG A 259 6.66 -13.76 -28.56
N GLY A 260 7.22 -14.26 -29.64
CA GLY A 260 7.28 -15.67 -29.97
C GLY A 260 8.53 -16.02 -30.74
N GLY A 261 8.89 -17.27 -30.69
CA GLY A 261 9.99 -17.83 -31.43
C GLY A 261 9.49 -18.60 -32.64
N THR A 262 10.26 -18.58 -33.72
CA THR A 262 10.09 -19.43 -34.90
C THR A 262 11.17 -20.47 -34.90
N VAL A 263 10.80 -21.73 -34.94
CA VAL A 263 11.74 -22.84 -35.17
C VAL A 263 11.57 -23.33 -36.59
N VAL A 264 12.63 -23.21 -37.38
CA VAL A 264 12.67 -23.71 -38.76
C VAL A 264 13.70 -24.81 -38.80
N ASP A 265 13.27 -26.00 -39.13
CA ASP A 265 14.20 -27.09 -39.43
C ASP A 265 13.88 -27.66 -40.80
N PRO A 266 14.70 -27.36 -41.85
CA PRO A 266 14.46 -27.83 -43.21
C PRO A 266 14.80 -29.31 -43.43
N ASP A 267 15.53 -29.93 -42.52
CA ASP A 267 16.08 -31.27 -42.70
C ASP A 267 15.58 -32.29 -41.67
N VAL A 268 14.46 -32.01 -40.98
CA VAL A 268 13.93 -32.90 -39.94
C VAL A 268 13.40 -34.19 -40.54
N PRO A 269 13.88 -35.38 -40.11
CA PRO A 269 13.30 -36.63 -40.49
C PRO A 269 11.81 -36.72 -40.10
N ALA A 270 11.03 -37.47 -40.89
CA ALA A 270 9.65 -37.80 -40.55
C ALA A 270 9.61 -38.34 -39.10
N ASP A 271 8.63 -37.87 -38.30
CA ASP A 271 8.45 -38.19 -36.86
C ASP A 271 9.37 -37.48 -35.85
N SER A 272 10.16 -36.51 -36.28
CA SER A 272 10.91 -35.68 -35.35
C SER A 272 10.02 -34.68 -34.59
N ILE A 273 10.41 -34.38 -33.35
CA ILE A 273 9.72 -33.45 -32.48
C ILE A 273 10.41 -32.09 -32.55
N VAL A 274 9.65 -31.02 -32.77
CA VAL A 274 10.16 -29.65 -32.79
C VAL A 274 9.25 -28.76 -31.94
N GLY A 275 9.82 -27.90 -31.13
CA GLY A 275 9.02 -27.04 -30.28
C GLY A 275 9.81 -26.22 -29.25
N PHE A 276 9.14 -25.89 -28.18
CA PHE A 276 9.62 -25.03 -27.12
C PHE A 276 9.53 -25.74 -25.79
N GLU A 277 10.56 -25.63 -24.98
CA GLU A 277 10.59 -26.08 -23.59
C GLU A 277 10.97 -24.93 -22.70
N TYR A 278 10.23 -24.77 -21.62
CA TYR A 278 10.54 -23.87 -20.51
C TYR A 278 10.72 -24.69 -19.24
N LYS A 279 11.79 -24.42 -18.51
CA LYS A 279 12.06 -25.04 -17.21
C LYS A 279 12.61 -23.99 -16.25
N ASP A 280 11.97 -23.84 -15.10
CA ASP A 280 12.40 -23.00 -14.00
C ASP A 280 12.29 -23.80 -12.69
N ILE A 281 13.32 -23.75 -11.86
CA ILE A 281 13.43 -24.41 -10.56
C ILE A 281 13.56 -23.36 -9.44
N THR A 282 13.14 -22.16 -9.69
CA THR A 282 13.12 -21.11 -8.66
C THR A 282 11.97 -21.37 -7.68
N PRO A 283 12.23 -21.46 -6.36
CA PRO A 283 11.17 -21.70 -5.38
C PRO A 283 10.05 -20.66 -5.54
N SER A 284 8.86 -21.14 -5.82
CA SER A 284 7.69 -20.29 -6.01
C SER A 284 7.12 -19.85 -4.67
N ARG A 285 6.61 -18.63 -4.61
CA ARG A 285 5.73 -18.14 -3.52
C ARG A 285 4.48 -19.02 -3.35
N TYR A 286 4.05 -19.66 -4.43
CA TYR A 286 2.88 -20.52 -4.48
C TYR A 286 3.32 -21.99 -4.51
N ASN A 287 3.98 -22.44 -3.46
CA ASN A 287 4.49 -23.80 -3.33
C ASN A 287 3.56 -24.75 -2.55
N GLU A 288 2.31 -24.37 -2.36
CA GLU A 288 1.37 -25.12 -1.51
C GLU A 288 0.85 -26.38 -2.22
N THR A 289 0.76 -27.47 -1.48
CA THR A 289 0.08 -28.69 -1.90
C THR A 289 -1.40 -28.43 -2.14
N GLY A 290 -1.96 -28.98 -3.22
CA GLY A 290 -3.36 -28.81 -3.58
C GLY A 290 -3.65 -27.58 -4.45
N LEU A 291 -2.67 -26.72 -4.70
CA LEU A 291 -2.80 -25.59 -5.63
C LEU A 291 -2.84 -26.11 -7.07
N THR A 292 -3.75 -25.57 -7.88
CA THR A 292 -3.87 -25.93 -9.31
C THR A 292 -3.16 -24.89 -10.16
N TYR A 293 -2.31 -25.36 -11.07
CA TYR A 293 -1.59 -24.54 -12.05
C TYR A 293 -2.22 -24.69 -13.42
N THR A 294 -2.30 -23.59 -14.16
CA THR A 294 -2.68 -23.57 -15.57
C THR A 294 -1.44 -23.36 -16.42
N PHE A 295 -1.30 -24.19 -17.44
CA PHE A 295 -0.28 -24.11 -18.47
C PHE A 295 -0.97 -23.86 -19.80
N ALA A 296 -0.69 -22.73 -20.43
CA ALA A 296 -1.30 -22.37 -21.70
C ALA A 296 -0.28 -21.73 -22.65
N GLY A 297 -0.58 -21.80 -23.94
CA GLY A 297 0.22 -21.18 -24.99
C GLY A 297 -0.46 -21.33 -26.34
N SER A 298 0.10 -20.66 -27.33
CA SER A 298 -0.38 -20.70 -28.70
C SER A 298 0.72 -21.27 -29.60
N LEU A 299 0.35 -22.23 -30.40
CA LEU A 299 1.22 -22.81 -31.44
C LEU A 299 0.61 -22.60 -32.83
N ARG A 300 1.47 -22.40 -33.82
CA ARG A 300 1.12 -22.33 -35.21
C ARG A 300 2.20 -23.07 -36.00
N GLY A 301 1.81 -23.90 -36.94
CA GLY A 301 2.77 -24.65 -37.75
C GLY A 301 2.12 -25.43 -38.87
N VAL A 302 2.86 -26.36 -39.47
CA VAL A 302 2.36 -27.25 -40.50
C VAL A 302 1.38 -28.27 -39.88
N SER A 303 0.60 -28.96 -40.72
CA SER A 303 -0.26 -30.06 -40.28
C SER A 303 0.53 -31.12 -39.52
N GLY A 304 0.06 -31.47 -38.33
CA GLY A 304 0.74 -32.43 -37.46
C GLY A 304 0.01 -32.64 -36.15
N THR A 305 0.68 -33.32 -35.24
CA THR A 305 0.20 -33.56 -33.89
C THR A 305 0.87 -32.55 -32.94
N TYR A 306 0.07 -31.71 -32.30
CA TYR A 306 0.51 -30.74 -31.32
C TYR A 306 0.40 -31.33 -29.92
N ASN A 307 1.44 -31.18 -29.15
CA ASN A 307 1.51 -31.67 -27.76
C ASN A 307 1.87 -30.54 -26.80
N ILE A 308 1.18 -30.50 -25.70
CA ILE A 308 1.57 -29.72 -24.55
C ILE A 308 1.71 -30.67 -23.38
N SER A 309 2.87 -30.66 -22.75
CA SER A 309 3.16 -31.39 -21.52
C SER A 309 3.55 -30.41 -20.43
N ALA A 310 2.96 -30.56 -19.26
CA ALA A 310 3.21 -29.73 -18.10
C ALA A 310 3.68 -30.59 -16.94
N PHE A 311 4.63 -30.06 -16.18
CA PHE A 311 5.24 -30.74 -15.04
C PHE A 311 5.37 -29.78 -13.87
N LEU A 312 5.07 -30.25 -12.67
CA LEU A 312 5.47 -29.60 -11.42
C LEU A 312 6.72 -30.31 -10.89
N LEU A 313 7.63 -29.51 -10.38
CA LEU A 313 8.94 -29.96 -9.91
C LEU A 313 9.09 -29.64 -8.43
N ASP A 314 9.83 -30.47 -7.70
CA ASP A 314 10.29 -30.13 -6.36
C ASP A 314 11.51 -29.17 -6.39
N ASN A 315 12.01 -28.79 -5.22
CA ASN A 315 13.18 -27.91 -5.08
C ASN A 315 14.49 -28.51 -5.61
N THR A 316 14.50 -29.80 -5.96
CA THR A 316 15.65 -30.48 -6.57
C THR A 316 15.52 -30.59 -8.09
N GLY A 317 14.36 -30.18 -8.65
CA GLY A 317 14.03 -30.31 -10.06
C GLY A 317 13.50 -31.70 -10.46
N ALA A 318 13.15 -32.55 -9.48
CA ALA A 318 12.48 -33.82 -9.74
C ALA A 318 10.97 -33.61 -10.00
N VAL A 319 10.42 -34.32 -10.96
CA VAL A 319 8.99 -34.23 -11.30
C VAL A 319 8.14 -34.84 -10.20
N THR A 320 7.22 -34.03 -9.65
CA THR A 320 6.21 -34.47 -8.69
C THR A 320 4.90 -34.81 -9.34
N ASP A 321 4.49 -33.99 -10.30
CA ASP A 321 3.22 -34.14 -11.01
C ASP A 321 3.40 -33.85 -12.51
N SER A 322 2.58 -34.49 -13.36
CA SER A 322 2.64 -34.28 -14.81
C SER A 322 1.28 -34.46 -15.48
N THR A 323 1.07 -33.71 -16.57
CA THR A 323 -0.08 -33.89 -17.47
C THR A 323 0.31 -33.57 -18.91
N ALA A 324 -0.45 -34.06 -19.85
CA ALA A 324 -0.24 -33.76 -21.26
C ALA A 324 -1.56 -33.74 -22.03
N ILE A 325 -1.64 -32.85 -23.02
CA ILE A 325 -2.70 -32.84 -24.02
C ILE A 325 -2.10 -33.02 -25.40
N THR A 326 -2.79 -33.76 -26.26
CA THR A 326 -2.37 -34.03 -27.63
C THR A 326 -3.55 -33.76 -28.56
N VAL A 327 -3.31 -32.94 -29.58
CA VAL A 327 -4.33 -32.57 -30.58
C VAL A 327 -3.73 -32.67 -31.97
N SER A 328 -4.45 -33.32 -32.88
CA SER A 328 -4.08 -33.36 -34.31
C SER A 328 -4.72 -32.17 -35.03
N SER A 329 -3.93 -31.47 -35.85
CA SER A 329 -4.40 -30.34 -36.64
C SER A 329 -4.07 -30.53 -38.11
N THR A 330 -5.01 -30.17 -38.99
CA THR A 330 -4.82 -30.08 -40.43
C THR A 330 -4.58 -28.66 -40.93
N ALA A 331 -4.70 -27.68 -40.06
CA ALA A 331 -4.61 -26.25 -40.39
C ALA A 331 -3.21 -25.69 -40.12
N THR A 332 -2.62 -25.06 -41.12
CA THR A 332 -1.21 -24.63 -41.09
C THR A 332 -1.02 -23.14 -40.86
N THR A 333 -2.09 -22.33 -40.88
CA THR A 333 -1.97 -20.87 -40.91
C THR A 333 -2.62 -20.18 -39.73
N GLN A 334 -3.32 -20.91 -38.87
CA GLN A 334 -4.01 -20.35 -37.72
C GLN A 334 -3.28 -20.67 -36.41
N TRP A 335 -3.25 -19.72 -35.52
CA TRP A 335 -2.84 -19.94 -34.15
C TRP A 335 -3.87 -20.79 -33.41
N VAL A 336 -3.40 -21.78 -32.73
CA VAL A 336 -4.22 -22.68 -31.91
C VAL A 336 -3.78 -22.53 -30.48
N ASN A 337 -4.71 -22.14 -29.61
CA ASN A 337 -4.49 -22.01 -28.20
C ASN A 337 -4.66 -23.37 -27.52
N TYR A 338 -3.70 -23.74 -26.71
CA TYR A 338 -3.67 -24.98 -25.94
C TYR A 338 -3.59 -24.63 -24.46
N GLN A 339 -4.30 -25.42 -23.66
CA GLN A 339 -4.30 -25.28 -22.24
C GLN A 339 -4.44 -26.61 -21.53
N THR A 340 -3.72 -26.76 -20.43
CA THR A 340 -3.89 -27.85 -19.48
C THR A 340 -3.75 -27.36 -18.05
N THR A 341 -4.26 -28.12 -17.10
CA THR A 341 -4.14 -27.82 -15.68
C THR A 341 -3.52 -28.97 -14.93
N LEU A 342 -2.80 -28.67 -13.84
CA LEU A 342 -2.14 -29.65 -13.01
C LEU A 342 -2.25 -29.23 -11.55
N THR A 343 -2.72 -30.13 -10.68
CA THR A 343 -2.85 -29.87 -9.24
C THR A 343 -1.67 -30.46 -8.51
N ALA A 344 -1.01 -29.67 -7.70
CA ALA A 344 0.17 -30.06 -6.95
C ALA A 344 -0.14 -31.11 -5.88
N SER A 345 0.49 -32.27 -5.95
CA SER A 345 0.43 -33.31 -4.92
C SER A 345 1.46 -33.11 -3.79
N ALA A 346 2.46 -32.25 -4.04
CA ALA A 346 3.54 -31.90 -3.12
C ALA A 346 3.87 -30.40 -3.24
N PRO A 347 4.67 -29.82 -2.31
CA PRO A 347 5.17 -28.47 -2.44
C PRO A 347 5.96 -28.27 -3.75
N VAL A 348 5.63 -27.19 -4.49
CA VAL A 348 6.20 -26.92 -5.81
C VAL A 348 7.43 -26.04 -5.67
N GLY A 349 8.59 -26.55 -6.11
CA GLY A 349 9.85 -25.82 -6.21
C GLY A 349 10.18 -25.34 -7.62
N GLY A 350 9.39 -25.73 -8.64
CA GLY A 350 9.61 -25.33 -10.02
C GLY A 350 8.52 -25.82 -10.96
N VAL A 351 8.58 -25.33 -12.21
CA VAL A 351 7.66 -25.71 -13.29
C VAL A 351 8.44 -26.07 -14.55
N GLN A 352 7.92 -27.03 -15.33
CA GLN A 352 8.41 -27.29 -16.67
C GLN A 352 7.23 -27.38 -17.64
N PHE A 353 7.37 -26.73 -18.78
CA PHE A 353 6.35 -26.65 -19.81
C PHE A 353 6.95 -26.96 -21.15
N VAL A 354 6.37 -27.92 -21.85
CA VAL A 354 6.83 -28.38 -23.17
C VAL A 354 5.69 -28.21 -24.16
N ALA A 355 5.92 -27.40 -25.19
CA ALA A 355 5.00 -27.23 -26.31
C ALA A 355 5.70 -27.64 -27.59
N ASN A 356 5.24 -28.71 -28.24
CA ASN A 356 5.90 -29.25 -29.41
C ASN A 356 4.92 -29.72 -30.49
N VAL A 357 5.48 -29.99 -31.68
CA VAL A 357 4.77 -30.55 -32.82
C VAL A 357 5.56 -31.76 -33.33
N THR A 358 4.84 -32.83 -33.60
CA THR A 358 5.37 -33.99 -34.33
C THR A 358 4.80 -33.96 -35.73
N GLY A 359 5.65 -33.95 -36.76
CA GLY A 359 5.20 -33.83 -38.15
C GLY A 359 6.10 -34.55 -39.16
N GLY A 360 5.70 -34.50 -40.36
CA GLY A 360 6.37 -35.20 -41.49
C GLY A 360 7.41 -34.42 -42.20
N THR A 361 7.76 -34.08 -43.21
CA THR A 361 8.82 -33.35 -43.91
C THR A 361 8.94 -31.91 -43.44
N ALA A 362 10.13 -31.34 -43.48
CA ALA A 362 10.55 -30.00 -43.08
C ALA A 362 9.44 -28.98 -42.76
N PHE A 363 9.35 -28.49 -41.52
CA PHE A 363 8.30 -27.61 -41.11
C PHE A 363 8.79 -26.48 -40.16
N THR A 364 8.00 -25.43 -40.11
CA THR A 364 8.24 -24.28 -39.23
C THR A 364 7.17 -24.27 -38.16
N VAL A 365 7.59 -24.17 -36.91
CA VAL A 365 6.69 -24.00 -35.74
C VAL A 365 6.89 -22.62 -35.16
N TYR A 366 5.79 -21.94 -34.92
CA TYR A 366 5.73 -20.66 -34.20
C TYR A 366 5.08 -20.93 -32.87
N GLY A 367 5.65 -20.38 -31.81
CA GLY A 367 5.05 -20.40 -30.46
C GLY A 367 4.95 -19.01 -29.90
N ASP A 368 3.85 -18.74 -29.17
CA ASP A 368 3.62 -17.47 -28.52
C ASP A 368 2.59 -17.57 -27.39
N GLY A 369 2.54 -16.50 -26.57
CA GLY A 369 1.55 -16.37 -25.51
C GLY A 369 1.63 -17.46 -24.45
N PHE A 370 2.84 -17.95 -24.16
CA PHE A 370 3.02 -18.96 -23.12
C PHE A 370 2.78 -18.37 -21.74
N ILE A 371 1.99 -19.07 -20.94
CA ILE A 371 1.68 -18.69 -19.58
C ILE A 371 1.67 -19.93 -18.67
N VAL A 372 2.28 -19.81 -17.52
CA VAL A 372 2.13 -20.75 -16.41
C VAL A 372 1.72 -19.94 -15.17
N GLU A 373 0.54 -20.18 -14.66
CA GLU A 373 0.03 -19.45 -13.51
C GLU A 373 -0.61 -20.36 -12.45
N PRO A 374 -0.55 -19.97 -11.18
CA PRO A 374 -1.17 -20.71 -10.06
C PRO A 374 -2.68 -20.42 -10.00
N ALA A 375 -3.41 -20.83 -11.04
CA ALA A 375 -4.86 -20.70 -11.13
C ALA A 375 -5.44 -21.87 -11.95
N GLY A 376 -6.61 -22.35 -11.56
CA GLY A 376 -7.26 -23.48 -12.22
C GLY A 376 -8.12 -23.14 -13.45
N THR A 377 -8.13 -21.88 -13.91
CA THR A 377 -9.00 -21.43 -15.01
C THR A 377 -8.21 -20.75 -16.11
N SER A 378 -8.66 -20.97 -17.35
CA SER A 378 -8.10 -20.30 -18.52
C SER A 378 -8.23 -18.79 -18.43
N VAL A 379 -7.18 -18.13 -18.81
CA VAL A 379 -7.07 -16.68 -18.73
C VAL A 379 -6.37 -16.14 -19.96
N ASN A 380 -6.66 -14.88 -20.27
CA ASN A 380 -5.95 -14.20 -21.35
C ASN A 380 -4.47 -14.07 -20.99
N TYR A 381 -3.64 -14.23 -21.99
CA TYR A 381 -2.20 -13.99 -21.87
C TYR A 381 -1.92 -12.57 -21.39
N PHE A 382 -0.95 -12.44 -20.51
CA PHE A 382 -0.35 -11.17 -20.11
C PHE A 382 1.14 -11.35 -19.88
N ASP A 383 1.87 -10.25 -19.94
CA ASP A 383 3.26 -10.15 -19.49
C ASP A 383 3.52 -8.78 -18.86
N GLY A 384 4.73 -8.52 -18.41
CA GLY A 384 5.05 -7.25 -17.75
C GLY A 384 4.93 -5.98 -18.61
N ALA A 385 4.65 -6.13 -19.90
CA ALA A 385 4.46 -5.03 -20.84
C ALA A 385 3.18 -5.15 -21.67
N TYR A 386 2.44 -6.24 -21.55
CA TYR A 386 1.18 -6.47 -22.25
C TYR A 386 0.06 -6.81 -21.28
N ASP A 387 -0.96 -5.96 -21.27
CA ASP A 387 -2.21 -6.15 -20.56
C ASP A 387 -3.34 -6.36 -21.57
N PRO A 388 -4.03 -7.51 -21.56
CA PRO A 388 -5.16 -7.77 -22.44
C PRO A 388 -6.44 -7.04 -22.03
N TYR A 389 -6.44 -6.37 -20.90
CA TYR A 389 -7.61 -5.73 -20.33
C TYR A 389 -7.52 -4.23 -20.44
N THR A 390 -8.68 -3.58 -20.52
CA THR A 390 -8.79 -2.12 -20.49
C THR A 390 -9.29 -1.69 -19.11
N SER A 391 -8.55 -0.85 -18.44
CA SER A 391 -8.97 -0.26 -17.16
C SER A 391 -10.25 0.58 -17.33
N SER A 392 -11.09 0.54 -16.31
CA SER A 392 -12.34 1.29 -16.21
C SER A 392 -12.38 2.07 -14.89
N ALA A 393 -13.41 2.86 -14.66
CA ALA A 393 -13.58 3.55 -13.38
C ALA A 393 -13.69 2.61 -12.16
N SER A 394 -14.15 1.37 -12.38
CA SER A 394 -14.36 0.38 -11.32
C SER A 394 -13.36 -0.78 -11.33
N THR A 395 -12.50 -0.87 -12.33
CA THR A 395 -11.52 -1.95 -12.43
C THR A 395 -10.25 -1.41 -13.09
N ALA A 396 -9.16 -1.48 -12.37
CA ALA A 396 -7.83 -1.11 -12.85
C ALA A 396 -6.97 -2.36 -13.02
N TYR A 397 -6.13 -2.33 -14.05
CA TYR A 397 -5.17 -3.39 -14.36
C TYR A 397 -3.77 -2.79 -14.44
N GLU A 398 -2.80 -3.47 -13.88
CA GLU A 398 -1.40 -3.09 -13.96
C GLU A 398 -0.54 -4.34 -14.15
N THR A 399 0.39 -4.30 -15.10
CA THR A 399 1.36 -5.38 -15.35
C THR A 399 2.77 -4.94 -15.01
N ALA A 400 3.60 -5.87 -14.57
CA ALA A 400 5.00 -5.61 -14.27
C ALA A 400 5.86 -6.86 -14.45
N TRP A 401 7.16 -6.64 -14.72
CA TRP A 401 8.17 -7.68 -14.70
C TRP A 401 8.72 -7.88 -13.28
N SER A 402 9.02 -9.10 -12.89
CA SER A 402 9.61 -9.40 -11.60
C SER A 402 11.09 -9.01 -11.48
N GLY A 403 11.75 -8.82 -12.61
CA GLY A 403 13.16 -8.46 -12.73
C GLY A 403 13.39 -7.73 -14.04
N ASP A 404 14.41 -8.14 -14.79
CA ASP A 404 14.74 -7.53 -16.07
C ASP A 404 13.57 -7.61 -17.07
N VAL A 405 13.34 -6.50 -17.76
CA VAL A 405 12.28 -6.36 -18.75
C VAL A 405 12.47 -7.42 -19.85
N TYR A 406 11.42 -8.19 -20.11
CA TYR A 406 11.39 -9.31 -21.08
C TYR A 406 12.30 -10.52 -20.75
N ALA A 407 12.93 -10.53 -19.59
CA ALA A 407 13.82 -11.63 -19.19
C ALA A 407 13.46 -12.24 -17.83
N SER A 408 12.32 -11.87 -17.26
CA SER A 408 11.83 -12.37 -15.98
C SER A 408 10.36 -12.76 -16.02
N GLN A 409 9.91 -13.37 -14.96
CA GLN A 409 8.49 -13.64 -14.72
C GLN A 409 7.70 -12.32 -14.66
N SER A 410 6.40 -12.38 -14.79
CA SER A 410 5.54 -11.18 -14.76
C SER A 410 4.34 -11.35 -13.85
N GLY A 411 3.79 -10.22 -13.41
CA GLY A 411 2.58 -10.13 -12.62
C GLY A 411 1.53 -9.24 -13.27
N LEU A 412 0.27 -9.59 -13.08
CA LEU A 412 -0.90 -8.78 -13.42
C LEU A 412 -1.70 -8.52 -12.14
N LEU A 413 -1.78 -7.27 -11.73
CA LEU A 413 -2.64 -6.80 -10.67
C LEU A 413 -3.99 -6.40 -11.26
N THR A 414 -5.05 -6.96 -10.73
CA THR A 414 -6.42 -6.52 -10.97
C THR A 414 -6.95 -5.89 -9.69
N SER A 415 -7.31 -4.63 -9.75
CA SER A 415 -7.92 -3.88 -8.63
C SER A 415 -9.37 -3.57 -8.97
N VAL A 416 -10.30 -4.08 -8.15
CA VAL A 416 -11.74 -3.87 -8.32
C VAL A 416 -12.23 -2.91 -7.25
N ALA A 417 -12.85 -1.81 -7.68
CA ALA A 417 -13.45 -0.82 -6.81
C ALA A 417 -14.85 -1.24 -6.35
N SER A 418 -15.07 -1.23 -5.05
CA SER A 418 -16.40 -1.31 -4.47
C SER A 418 -16.80 0.05 -3.92
N ALA A 419 -17.96 0.57 -4.31
CA ALA A 419 -18.46 1.83 -3.77
C ALA A 419 -18.63 1.71 -2.25
N ILE A 420 -18.07 2.66 -1.51
CA ILE A 420 -18.30 2.80 -0.07
C ILE A 420 -19.21 4.00 0.17
N THR A 421 -20.01 3.94 1.23
CA THR A 421 -20.78 5.12 1.65
C THR A 421 -19.80 6.22 2.01
N ALA A 422 -19.95 7.39 1.40
CA ALA A 422 -19.12 8.55 1.73
C ALA A 422 -19.25 8.85 3.23
N PRO A 423 -18.14 9.01 3.96
CA PRO A 423 -18.20 9.39 5.36
C PRO A 423 -18.87 10.77 5.50
N THR A 424 -19.60 10.98 6.58
CA THR A 424 -20.20 12.27 6.87
C THR A 424 -19.09 13.28 7.14
N VAL A 425 -19.02 14.31 6.29
CA VAL A 425 -18.06 15.41 6.46
C VAL A 425 -18.52 16.32 7.57
N LEU A 426 -17.71 16.50 8.60
CA LEU A 426 -17.97 17.48 9.64
C LEU A 426 -17.61 18.88 9.13
N THR A 427 -18.55 19.82 9.32
CA THR A 427 -18.36 21.23 8.95
C THR A 427 -18.04 22.05 10.20
N PHE A 428 -16.89 22.72 10.17
CA PHE A 428 -16.48 23.69 11.17
C PHE A 428 -16.76 25.10 10.67
N ALA A 429 -17.28 25.97 11.53
CA ALA A 429 -17.60 27.33 11.13
C ALA A 429 -17.35 28.34 12.25
N ASP A 430 -16.82 29.51 11.88
CA ASP A 430 -16.72 30.66 12.81
C ASP A 430 -18.09 31.31 13.05
N ALA A 431 -18.16 32.24 13.99
CA ALA A 431 -19.41 32.92 14.33
C ALA A 431 -20.04 33.68 13.15
N ASN A 432 -19.24 34.15 12.20
CA ASN A 432 -19.69 34.93 11.05
C ASN A 432 -20.22 34.03 9.92
N SER A 433 -19.82 32.77 9.88
CA SER A 433 -20.20 31.78 8.85
C SER A 433 -21.32 30.84 9.33
N GLN A 434 -21.75 30.93 10.59
CA GLN A 434 -22.87 30.14 11.13
C GLN A 434 -24.19 30.49 10.42
N GLY A 435 -24.97 29.49 10.08
CA GLY A 435 -26.29 29.68 9.49
C GLY A 435 -26.33 30.18 8.04
N THR A 436 -25.20 30.27 7.36
CA THR A 436 -25.14 30.57 5.93
C THR A 436 -25.52 29.36 5.09
N ALA A 437 -25.77 29.55 3.77
CA ALA A 437 -26.26 28.54 2.83
C ALA A 437 -25.32 27.32 2.61
N TYR A 438 -24.23 27.21 3.35
CA TYR A 438 -23.20 26.20 3.23
C TYR A 438 -23.45 24.88 3.95
N GLY A 439 -24.66 24.57 4.24
CA GLY A 439 -25.02 23.29 4.82
C GLY A 439 -26.19 23.41 5.78
N ASN A 440 -27.06 22.45 5.77
CA ASN A 440 -28.32 22.32 6.49
C ASN A 440 -28.17 22.27 8.02
N GLY A 441 -27.26 23.05 8.62
CA GLY A 441 -27.05 23.05 10.05
C GLY A 441 -26.08 24.14 10.50
N THR A 442 -26.03 24.35 11.78
CA THR A 442 -24.98 25.14 12.44
C THR A 442 -23.67 24.37 12.35
N GLY A 443 -22.63 24.97 11.77
CA GLY A 443 -21.29 24.39 11.78
C GLY A 443 -20.76 24.24 13.22
N ILE A 444 -19.82 23.32 13.43
CA ILE A 444 -19.15 23.11 14.72
C ILE A 444 -18.25 24.32 14.98
N PRO A 445 -18.43 25.05 16.09
CA PRO A 445 -17.57 26.17 16.41
C PRO A 445 -16.15 25.71 16.75
N PHE A 446 -15.18 26.48 16.32
CA PHE A 446 -13.76 26.30 16.67
C PHE A 446 -13.28 27.51 17.51
N THR A 447 -12.23 27.30 18.31
CA THR A 447 -11.65 28.34 19.18
C THR A 447 -10.45 29.02 18.53
N ASN A 448 -9.74 28.34 17.67
CA ASN A 448 -8.61 28.87 16.93
C ASN A 448 -8.53 28.28 15.54
N LEU A 449 -8.19 29.11 14.56
CA LEU A 449 -7.89 28.71 13.19
C LEU A 449 -6.61 29.44 12.76
N GLU A 450 -5.56 28.68 12.54
CA GLU A 450 -4.33 29.20 11.96
C GLU A 450 -4.38 29.05 10.44
N VAL A 451 -4.21 30.18 9.75
CA VAL A 451 -4.22 30.22 8.27
C VAL A 451 -2.86 30.70 7.79
N VAL A 452 -2.31 30.01 6.81
CA VAL A 452 -0.99 30.29 6.26
C VAL A 452 -1.08 30.52 4.75
N TYR A 453 -0.34 31.51 4.25
CA TYR A 453 -0.05 31.68 2.83
C TYR A 453 1.45 31.64 2.66
N ALA A 454 1.99 30.51 2.30
CA ALA A 454 3.43 30.25 2.30
C ALA A 454 3.89 29.46 1.09
N SER A 455 5.19 29.58 0.79
CA SER A 455 5.86 28.87 -0.29
C SER A 455 6.66 27.65 0.19
N GLU A 456 6.48 27.20 1.42
CA GLU A 456 7.28 26.11 2.01
C GLU A 456 7.11 24.78 1.27
N GLN A 457 5.91 24.52 0.76
CA GLN A 457 5.58 23.33 -0.02
C GLN A 457 5.32 23.66 -1.50
N LEU A 458 5.94 24.71 -2.01
CA LEU A 458 5.86 25.03 -3.43
C LEU A 458 6.95 24.28 -4.19
N TYR A 459 6.53 23.39 -5.10
CA TYR A 459 7.42 22.63 -5.98
C TYR A 459 6.91 22.73 -7.42
N ASN A 460 7.73 23.32 -8.31
CA ASN A 460 7.40 23.54 -9.71
C ASN A 460 8.27 22.75 -10.70
N LYS A 461 9.07 21.83 -10.16
CA LYS A 461 9.78 20.80 -10.90
C LYS A 461 9.82 19.55 -10.05
N VAL A 462 9.25 18.45 -10.55
CA VAL A 462 9.16 17.18 -9.84
C VAL A 462 9.84 16.09 -10.64
N GLN A 463 10.72 15.33 -10.00
CA GLN A 463 11.36 14.15 -10.56
C GLN A 463 10.99 12.92 -9.74
N VAL A 464 10.58 11.86 -10.42
CA VAL A 464 10.33 10.54 -9.82
C VAL A 464 11.14 9.50 -10.58
N VAL A 465 11.95 8.74 -9.85
CA VAL A 465 12.81 7.67 -10.37
C VAL A 465 12.22 6.35 -9.92
N GLY A 466 11.65 5.60 -10.84
CA GLY A 466 11.25 4.19 -10.65
C GLY A 466 12.34 3.24 -11.13
N ILE A 467 12.14 1.94 -10.98
CA ILE A 467 13.12 0.91 -11.38
C ILE A 467 13.41 0.98 -12.88
N ASN A 468 12.36 1.05 -13.71
CA ASN A 468 12.48 0.98 -15.18
C ASN A 468 12.25 2.31 -15.89
N ALA A 469 11.90 3.37 -15.20
CA ALA A 469 11.61 4.67 -15.80
C ALA A 469 11.88 5.82 -14.84
N THR A 470 12.32 6.94 -15.42
CA THR A 470 12.42 8.22 -14.72
C THR A 470 11.51 9.23 -15.41
N ALA A 471 10.74 9.96 -14.63
CA ALA A 471 9.93 11.05 -15.12
C ALA A 471 10.34 12.38 -14.48
N VAL A 472 10.36 13.44 -15.28
CA VAL A 472 10.54 14.83 -14.83
C VAL A 472 9.39 15.64 -15.42
N VAL A 473 8.65 16.32 -14.55
CA VAL A 473 7.58 17.24 -14.97
C VAL A 473 7.83 18.61 -14.35
N GLU A 474 7.45 19.68 -15.05
CA GLU A 474 7.71 21.05 -14.60
C GLU A 474 6.61 22.02 -15.04
N ASP A 475 6.41 23.09 -14.25
CA ASP A 475 5.52 24.22 -14.52
C ASP A 475 6.34 25.48 -14.75
N THR A 476 6.63 25.79 -16.02
CA THR A 476 7.41 26.96 -16.41
C THR A 476 6.78 28.30 -15.97
N PRO A 477 5.46 28.51 -16.07
CA PRO A 477 4.81 29.71 -15.54
C PRO A 477 5.07 29.90 -14.03
N SER A 478 4.95 28.84 -13.24
CA SER A 478 5.26 28.91 -11.80
C SER A 478 6.72 29.21 -11.54
N GLN A 479 7.65 28.64 -12.33
CA GLN A 479 9.08 28.91 -12.20
C GLN A 479 9.44 30.37 -12.49
N LEU A 480 8.75 30.99 -13.44
CA LEU A 480 8.94 32.42 -13.76
C LEU A 480 8.49 33.33 -12.62
N LEU A 481 7.44 32.97 -11.89
CA LEU A 481 6.88 33.76 -10.79
C LEU A 481 7.60 33.54 -9.46
N TYR A 482 7.97 32.31 -9.14
CA TYR A 482 8.43 31.91 -7.80
C TYR A 482 9.85 31.36 -7.77
N GLY A 483 10.55 31.34 -8.91
CA GLY A 483 11.85 30.70 -9.07
C GLY A 483 11.75 29.18 -9.15
N LEU A 484 12.85 28.53 -9.54
CA LEU A 484 12.92 27.07 -9.62
C LEU A 484 12.91 26.44 -8.23
N ARG A 485 11.96 25.53 -7.99
CA ARG A 485 11.81 24.75 -6.77
C ARG A 485 11.61 23.28 -7.14
N GLY A 486 12.62 22.47 -6.85
CA GLY A 486 12.66 21.05 -7.19
C GLY A 486 12.22 20.15 -6.04
N TYR A 487 11.49 19.09 -6.37
CA TYR A 487 11.23 17.94 -5.50
C TYR A 487 11.68 16.67 -6.22
N GLY A 488 12.35 15.75 -5.52
CA GLY A 488 12.84 14.50 -6.07
C GLY A 488 12.47 13.31 -5.21
N GLN A 489 11.98 12.26 -5.84
CA GLN A 489 11.77 10.95 -5.24
C GLN A 489 12.62 9.94 -6.02
N THR A 490 13.63 9.35 -5.38
CA THR A 490 14.65 8.53 -6.04
C THR A 490 14.46 7.04 -5.86
N ASP A 491 13.74 6.59 -4.84
CA ASP A 491 13.70 5.19 -4.41
C ASP A 491 12.32 4.53 -4.66
N ASN A 492 11.66 4.90 -5.74
CA ASN A 492 10.37 4.34 -6.08
C ASN A 492 10.51 2.92 -6.62
N LEU A 493 9.83 1.97 -6.00
CA LEU A 493 9.93 0.53 -6.30
C LEU A 493 9.03 0.07 -7.46
N THR A 494 8.35 0.99 -8.15
CA THR A 494 7.50 0.62 -9.30
C THR A 494 8.34 0.22 -10.51
N THR A 495 7.95 -0.86 -11.17
CA THR A 495 8.50 -1.28 -12.46
C THR A 495 7.71 -0.75 -13.65
N SER A 496 6.57 -0.12 -13.42
CA SER A 496 5.75 0.52 -14.45
C SER A 496 6.51 1.65 -15.13
N THR A 497 6.46 1.70 -16.46
CA THR A 497 7.08 2.77 -17.25
C THR A 497 6.28 4.06 -17.24
N THR A 498 5.01 4.03 -16.87
CA THR A 498 4.10 5.18 -16.85
C THR A 498 3.83 5.73 -15.46
N LYS A 499 3.90 4.91 -14.43
CA LYS A 499 3.60 5.30 -13.05
C LYS A 499 4.46 6.46 -12.52
N PRO A 500 5.78 6.51 -12.76
CA PRO A 500 6.60 7.65 -12.33
C PRO A 500 6.09 8.99 -12.88
N ALA A 501 5.62 9.02 -14.13
CA ALA A 501 5.06 10.24 -14.73
C ALA A 501 3.71 10.62 -14.10
N GLN A 502 2.87 9.65 -13.77
CA GLN A 502 1.60 9.88 -13.09
C GLN A 502 1.83 10.45 -11.68
N ILE A 503 2.75 9.86 -10.92
CA ILE A 503 3.11 10.34 -9.58
C ILE A 503 3.68 11.77 -9.67
N ALA A 504 4.64 12.01 -10.56
CA ALA A 504 5.26 13.32 -10.72
C ALA A 504 4.24 14.40 -11.12
N SER A 505 3.29 14.07 -12.01
CA SER A 505 2.24 15.00 -12.44
C SER A 505 1.24 15.29 -11.32
N ALA A 506 0.89 14.30 -10.51
CA ALA A 506 0.01 14.50 -9.36
C ALA A 506 0.65 15.43 -8.33
N PHE A 507 1.94 15.22 -7.98
CA PHE A 507 2.68 16.12 -7.09
C PHE A 507 2.80 17.52 -7.65
N LEU A 508 3.15 17.66 -8.93
CA LEU A 508 3.22 18.99 -9.55
C LEU A 508 1.87 19.70 -9.49
N GLY A 509 0.78 19.01 -9.79
CA GLY A 509 -0.58 19.55 -9.72
C GLY A 509 -0.92 20.12 -8.36
N GLU A 510 -0.54 19.40 -7.29
CA GLU A 510 -0.83 19.77 -5.90
C GLU A 510 0.05 20.93 -5.39
N PHE A 511 1.35 20.95 -5.74
CA PHE A 511 2.33 21.83 -5.08
C PHE A 511 2.89 22.96 -5.95
N ARG A 512 2.42 23.14 -7.18
CA ARG A 512 2.98 24.13 -8.14
C ARG A 512 2.73 25.59 -7.80
N LEU A 513 1.75 25.90 -6.95
CA LEU A 513 1.36 27.25 -6.58
C LEU A 513 1.33 27.42 -5.05
N PRO A 514 1.64 28.62 -4.54
CA PRO A 514 1.42 28.90 -3.12
C PRO A 514 -0.08 28.90 -2.82
N GLU A 515 -0.42 28.40 -1.65
CA GLU A 515 -1.79 28.19 -1.26
C GLU A 515 -2.15 28.95 0.03
N TYR A 516 -3.37 29.54 0.02
CA TYR A 516 -3.99 30.07 1.23
C TYR A 516 -4.78 28.96 1.91
N ARG A 517 -4.22 28.41 2.99
CA ARG A 517 -4.76 27.22 3.64
C ARG A 517 -4.90 27.38 5.14
N ALA A 518 -5.92 26.76 5.72
CA ALA A 518 -5.94 26.47 7.13
C ALA A 518 -4.86 25.42 7.43
N ASN A 519 -3.96 25.74 8.35
CA ASN A 519 -2.87 24.87 8.77
C ASN A 519 -3.26 24.07 10.01
N GLN A 520 -3.96 24.74 10.94
CA GLN A 520 -4.36 24.15 12.20
C GLN A 520 -5.72 24.69 12.64
N LEU A 521 -6.57 23.81 13.18
CA LEU A 521 -7.89 24.13 13.71
C LEU A 521 -8.03 23.52 15.10
N THR A 522 -8.39 24.33 16.10
CA THR A 522 -8.58 23.89 17.48
C THR A 522 -10.04 24.03 17.91
N VAL A 523 -10.54 22.97 18.52
CA VAL A 523 -11.93 22.86 19.02
C VAL A 523 -11.92 22.59 20.51
N ALA A 524 -12.63 23.43 21.29
CA ALA A 524 -12.86 23.21 22.71
C ALA A 524 -14.11 22.34 22.92
N LEU A 525 -13.91 21.11 23.38
CA LEU A 525 -14.98 20.12 23.47
C LEU A 525 -15.98 20.46 24.60
N GLU A 526 -15.54 21.10 25.66
CA GLU A 526 -16.39 21.53 26.77
C GLU A 526 -17.51 22.51 26.37
N SER A 527 -17.37 23.14 25.19
CA SER A 527 -18.40 24.03 24.63
C SER A 527 -19.46 23.31 23.82
N LEU A 528 -19.27 22.01 23.52
CA LEU A 528 -20.09 21.23 22.60
C LEU A 528 -21.04 20.27 23.32
N GLY A 529 -22.15 19.95 22.68
CA GLY A 529 -23.04 18.86 23.12
C GLY A 529 -22.41 17.48 22.92
N SER A 530 -22.73 16.51 23.74
CA SER A 530 -22.11 15.18 23.79
C SER A 530 -22.09 14.45 22.43
N ALA A 531 -23.13 14.56 21.61
CA ALA A 531 -23.17 13.95 20.29
C ALA A 531 -22.13 14.57 19.33
N VAL A 532 -21.97 15.90 19.37
CA VAL A 532 -21.00 16.63 18.56
C VAL A 532 -19.59 16.35 19.07
N GLN A 533 -19.38 16.32 20.41
CA GLN A 533 -18.13 15.88 21.01
C GLN A 533 -17.70 14.52 20.45
N THR A 534 -18.60 13.53 20.46
CA THR A 534 -18.34 12.17 19.96
C THR A 534 -17.96 12.19 18.47
N SER A 535 -18.62 13.04 17.67
CA SER A 535 -18.29 13.18 16.25
C SER A 535 -16.90 13.78 16.04
N VAL A 536 -16.53 14.84 16.78
CA VAL A 536 -15.19 15.46 16.70
C VAL A 536 -14.11 14.49 17.20
N LEU A 537 -14.39 13.77 18.28
CA LEU A 537 -13.48 12.74 18.81
C LEU A 537 -13.28 11.58 17.84
N GLY A 538 -14.23 11.31 16.94
CA GLY A 538 -14.16 10.28 15.92
C GLY A 538 -13.29 10.62 14.72
N ILE A 539 -12.85 11.88 14.58
CA ILE A 539 -11.98 12.29 13.46
C ILE A 539 -10.62 11.58 13.59
N ASP A 540 -10.17 11.02 12.48
CA ASP A 540 -8.86 10.37 12.40
C ASP A 540 -8.03 10.92 11.23
N ILE A 541 -6.78 10.49 11.14
CA ILE A 541 -5.83 10.88 10.09
C ILE A 541 -6.40 10.50 8.72
N ARG A 542 -6.27 11.43 7.77
CA ARG A 542 -6.79 11.33 6.40
C ARG A 542 -8.33 11.40 6.28
N ASP A 543 -9.05 11.75 7.33
CA ASP A 543 -10.45 12.13 7.19
C ASP A 543 -10.57 13.53 6.55
N VAL A 544 -11.73 13.77 5.92
CA VAL A 544 -12.03 15.05 5.29
C VAL A 544 -12.96 15.86 6.17
N VAL A 545 -12.60 17.12 6.38
CA VAL A 545 -13.42 18.11 7.09
C VAL A 545 -13.66 19.33 6.20
N ARG A 546 -14.75 20.02 6.41
CA ARG A 546 -15.08 21.29 5.75
C ARG A 546 -14.90 22.43 6.75
N VAL A 547 -14.21 23.49 6.35
CA VAL A 547 -13.99 24.66 7.18
C VAL A 547 -14.55 25.91 6.48
N CYS A 548 -15.47 26.57 7.15
CA CYS A 548 -16.10 27.81 6.69
C CYS A 548 -15.72 28.95 7.64
N PHE A 549 -15.15 30.03 7.12
CA PHE A 549 -14.81 31.18 7.96
C PHE A 549 -14.82 32.49 7.17
N GLN A 550 -15.12 33.57 7.88
CA GLN A 550 -15.13 34.92 7.31
C GLN A 550 -14.26 35.83 8.20
N PRO A 551 -12.99 36.05 7.85
CA PRO A 551 -12.10 36.87 8.68
C PRO A 551 -12.66 38.27 8.93
N SER A 552 -12.75 38.68 10.20
CA SER A 552 -13.24 40.01 10.60
C SER A 552 -14.60 40.38 10.02
N ALA A 553 -15.44 39.43 9.66
CA ALA A 553 -16.73 39.65 8.98
C ALA A 553 -16.60 40.48 7.66
N GLN A 554 -15.45 40.42 7.00
CA GLN A 554 -15.16 41.17 5.78
C GLN A 554 -14.91 40.21 4.60
N GLY A 555 -15.33 40.63 3.42
CA GLY A 555 -15.13 39.85 2.18
C GLY A 555 -16.05 38.64 2.07
N ALA A 556 -15.74 37.76 1.12
CA ALA A 556 -16.47 36.51 0.94
C ALA A 556 -16.11 35.50 2.02
N VAL A 557 -17.06 34.62 2.36
CA VAL A 557 -16.78 33.47 3.23
C VAL A 557 -15.80 32.55 2.50
N VAL A 558 -14.76 32.15 3.20
CA VAL A 558 -13.86 31.09 2.76
C VAL A 558 -14.51 29.75 3.13
N ASP A 559 -14.77 28.93 2.15
CA ASP A 559 -15.44 27.63 2.29
C ASP A 559 -14.64 26.56 1.53
N LYS A 560 -13.94 25.71 2.27
CA LYS A 560 -13.00 24.77 1.70
C LYS A 560 -13.03 23.43 2.41
N TYR A 561 -12.67 22.38 1.63
CA TYR A 561 -12.41 21.06 2.18
C TYR A 561 -10.94 20.88 2.51
N TYR A 562 -10.70 20.25 3.65
CA TYR A 562 -9.37 19.95 4.15
C TYR A 562 -9.26 18.49 4.54
N GLN A 563 -8.08 17.94 4.36
CA GLN A 563 -7.73 16.63 4.87
C GLN A 563 -7.01 16.77 6.20
N VAL A 564 -7.35 15.90 7.15
CA VAL A 564 -6.68 15.83 8.45
C VAL A 564 -5.35 15.11 8.32
N LEU A 565 -4.26 15.80 8.59
CA LEU A 565 -2.90 15.27 8.60
C LEU A 565 -2.49 14.72 9.95
N GLY A 566 -2.98 15.34 11.01
CA GLY A 566 -2.66 14.96 12.38
C GLY A 566 -3.74 15.39 13.35
N VAL A 567 -3.80 14.67 14.45
CA VAL A 567 -4.74 14.90 15.55
C VAL A 567 -3.97 14.99 16.84
N SER A 568 -4.05 16.11 17.52
CA SER A 568 -3.55 16.27 18.88
C SER A 568 -4.69 16.61 19.83
N ALA A 569 -4.57 16.21 21.08
CA ALA A 569 -5.52 16.57 22.11
C ALA A 569 -4.80 16.81 23.43
N ASN A 570 -5.33 17.74 24.18
CA ASN A 570 -4.91 18.00 25.54
C ASN A 570 -6.16 18.09 26.43
N ALA A 571 -6.26 17.18 27.37
CA ALA A 571 -7.39 17.07 28.28
C ALA A 571 -6.91 17.07 29.72
N ASP A 572 -7.50 17.92 30.54
CA ASP A 572 -7.35 17.95 31.98
C ASP A 572 -8.73 17.92 32.65
N VAL A 573 -8.79 18.14 33.96
CA VAL A 573 -10.03 18.10 34.74
C VAL A 573 -11.00 19.26 34.42
N GLU A 574 -10.54 20.31 33.73
CA GLU A 574 -11.33 21.51 33.44
C GLU A 574 -11.53 21.74 31.93
N ARG A 575 -10.62 21.25 31.10
CA ARG A 575 -10.56 21.54 29.65
C ARG A 575 -10.30 20.32 28.86
N ASP A 576 -10.87 20.29 27.68
CA ASP A 576 -10.57 19.28 26.65
C ASP A 576 -10.58 19.93 25.26
N ALA A 577 -9.44 19.96 24.64
CA ALA A 577 -9.26 20.55 23.32
C ALA A 577 -8.67 19.55 22.33
N VAL A 578 -9.25 19.51 21.13
CA VAL A 578 -8.74 18.76 19.98
C VAL A 578 -8.22 19.75 18.95
N THR A 579 -7.00 19.51 18.50
CA THR A 579 -6.38 20.28 17.42
C THR A 579 -6.13 19.39 16.24
N LEU A 580 -6.58 19.82 15.05
CA LEU A 580 -6.43 19.15 13.77
C LEU A 580 -5.37 19.87 12.94
N ASN A 581 -4.35 19.17 12.48
CA ASN A 581 -3.44 19.65 11.43
C ASN A 581 -4.10 19.37 10.09
N LEU A 582 -4.10 20.33 9.18
CA LEU A 582 -4.91 20.30 7.98
C LEU A 582 -4.07 20.51 6.72
N ALA A 583 -4.42 19.80 5.64
CA ALA A 583 -3.97 20.08 4.29
C ALA A 583 -5.18 20.44 3.42
N SER A 584 -5.04 21.45 2.56
CA SER A 584 -6.10 21.82 1.64
C SER A 584 -6.26 20.81 0.52
N LEU A 585 -7.47 20.68 0.04
CA LEU A 585 -7.83 19.85 -1.13
C LEU A 585 -8.05 20.68 -2.41
N ASP A 586 -7.86 22.00 -2.35
CA ASP A 586 -8.22 22.91 -3.45
C ASP A 586 -7.39 22.72 -4.73
N ASN A 587 -6.13 22.29 -4.59
CA ASN A 587 -5.24 22.10 -5.74
C ASN A 587 -5.40 20.74 -6.41
N LEU A 588 -6.26 19.88 -5.87
CA LEU A 588 -6.56 18.61 -6.52
C LEU A 588 -7.49 18.84 -7.70
N SER A 589 -7.11 18.29 -8.85
CA SER A 589 -7.91 18.34 -10.08
C SER A 589 -9.30 17.75 -9.84
N PHE A 590 -10.30 18.30 -10.57
CA PHE A 590 -11.64 17.71 -10.63
C PHE A 590 -11.57 16.21 -10.87
N ARG A 591 -12.17 15.44 -9.99
CA ARG A 591 -12.30 13.99 -10.13
C ARG A 591 -13.78 13.63 -10.23
N LEU A 592 -14.15 13.05 -11.36
CA LEU A 592 -15.48 12.49 -11.53
C LEU A 592 -15.70 11.42 -10.45
N ASP A 593 -16.88 11.40 -9.85
CA ASP A 593 -17.26 10.51 -8.75
C ASP A 593 -16.57 10.75 -7.39
N SER A 594 -15.76 11.79 -7.24
CA SER A 594 -15.34 12.24 -5.92
C SER A 594 -16.43 13.05 -5.24
N PRO A 595 -16.86 12.75 -4.01
CA PRO A 595 -17.87 13.53 -3.30
C PRO A 595 -17.40 14.95 -2.93
N TYR A 596 -16.08 15.20 -2.99
CA TYR A 596 -15.46 16.46 -2.60
C TYR A 596 -14.93 17.26 -3.77
N LEU A 597 -14.49 16.58 -4.85
CA LEU A 597 -13.79 17.18 -5.97
C LEU A 597 -14.52 16.99 -7.32
N GLY A 598 -15.54 16.14 -7.32
CA GLY A 598 -16.29 15.77 -8.52
C GLY A 598 -17.68 16.38 -8.60
N VAL A 599 -18.03 17.33 -7.72
CA VAL A 599 -19.35 17.99 -7.73
C VAL A 599 -19.36 19.04 -8.85
N LEU A 600 -20.25 18.86 -9.82
CA LEU A 600 -20.47 19.83 -10.89
C LEU A 600 -20.84 21.18 -10.24
N ASP A 601 -20.32 22.27 -10.74
CA ASP A 601 -20.44 23.65 -10.24
C ASP A 601 -19.57 24.02 -9.03
N THR A 602 -18.90 23.07 -8.38
CA THR A 602 -18.02 23.35 -7.25
C THR A 602 -16.60 22.79 -7.44
N GLY A 603 -16.41 21.83 -8.34
CA GLY A 603 -15.11 21.28 -8.68
C GLY A 603 -14.39 22.10 -9.76
N ILE A 604 -13.07 22.08 -9.75
CA ILE A 604 -12.21 22.70 -10.75
C ILE A 604 -11.97 21.68 -11.87
N LEU A 605 -12.35 22.04 -13.09
CA LEU A 605 -11.93 21.31 -14.29
C LEU A 605 -10.48 21.75 -14.61
N ALA A 606 -9.54 20.83 -14.51
CA ALA A 606 -8.14 21.05 -14.87
C ALA A 606 -7.91 20.89 -16.37
#